data_ca9556f3e3e358d2c45737973905476f
#
_entry.id   ca9556f3e3e358d2c45737973905476f
#
_cell.length_a   1.000
_cell.length_b   1.000
_cell.length_c   1.000
_cell.angle_alpha   90.00
_cell.angle_beta   90.00
_cell.angle_gamma   90.00
#
_symmetry.space_group_name_H-M   'P 1'
#
loop_
_entity.id
_entity.type
_entity.pdbx_description
1 polymer ?
#
loop_
_entity_poly.entity_id
_entity_poly.type
_entity_poly.pdbx_seq_one_letter_code
_entity_poly.pdbx_strand_id
1 'polypeptide(L)'
;MRKTLGCIRRADERFDMIQAGDHIAVGVSGGKDSLLLLNALALYRKFCRVPFTLEAITLGMNWPGMDFSGVKAFCEKLEVPYTFVMTDIKEVVFDLRKEENPCALCAKLRRGALNNLAKARGCSKIALGHHREDVAETFLMSLLYEGRLNLFSPVTYLNKVDIKVIRPMIFVPEKHIIGTAKRLGLPVVKNLCPADGHTNRQRMKNLLSTLSDVIRDDAAERIVSAIANTEQYNLWPGNKQANCPASLDESPKD
;
A
#
# COMPACT_ATOMS: atom_id res chain seq x y z
N MET A 1 9.17 15.02 10.38
CA MET A 1 9.80 13.69 10.51
C MET A 1 9.51 13.02 11.86
N ARG A 2 9.71 13.65 13.03
CA ARG A 2 9.49 13.01 14.36
C ARG A 2 8.13 12.31 14.49
N LYS A 3 7.03 12.96 14.11
CA LYS A 3 5.66 12.37 14.15
C LYS A 3 5.54 11.16 13.20
N THR A 4 6.09 11.25 11.99
CA THR A 4 6.09 10.15 11.00
C THR A 4 6.83 8.93 11.55
N LEU A 5 8.03 9.12 12.10
CA LEU A 5 8.82 8.04 12.71
C LEU A 5 8.11 7.41 13.91
N GLY A 6 7.41 8.20 14.74
CA GLY A 6 6.60 7.68 15.83
C GLY A 6 5.45 6.79 15.35
N CYS A 7 4.79 7.16 14.24
CA CYS A 7 3.74 6.31 13.62
C CYS A 7 4.33 5.01 13.04
N ILE A 8 5.49 5.08 12.37
CA ILE A 8 6.17 3.91 11.82
C ILE A 8 6.58 2.96 12.92
N ARG A 9 7.21 3.46 14.00
CA ARG A 9 7.58 2.64 15.16
C ARG A 9 6.35 1.93 15.76
N ARG A 10 5.26 2.66 15.97
CA ARG A 10 4.00 2.07 16.48
C ARG A 10 3.45 0.97 15.55
N ALA A 11 3.54 1.15 14.23
CA ALA A 11 3.11 0.13 13.27
C ALA A 11 4.02 -1.09 13.29
N ASP A 12 5.34 -0.88 13.32
CA ASP A 12 6.34 -1.93 13.43
C ASP A 12 6.15 -2.77 14.71
N GLU A 13 6.08 -2.11 15.87
CA GLU A 13 5.88 -2.78 17.17
C GLU A 13 4.55 -3.54 17.25
N ARG A 14 3.47 -2.97 16.70
CA ARG A 14 2.14 -3.59 16.75
C ARG A 14 1.99 -4.81 15.86
N PHE A 15 2.66 -4.81 14.70
CA PHE A 15 2.47 -5.84 13.67
C PHE A 15 3.73 -6.67 13.40
N ASP A 16 4.76 -6.50 14.23
CA ASP A 16 6.06 -7.20 14.11
C ASP A 16 6.60 -7.18 12.66
N MET A 17 6.67 -5.94 12.09
CA MET A 17 6.97 -5.76 10.68
C MET A 17 8.43 -6.00 10.33
N ILE A 18 9.37 -5.59 11.24
CA ILE A 18 10.81 -5.61 11.00
C ILE A 18 11.50 -6.49 12.01
N GLN A 19 12.30 -7.44 11.52
CA GLN A 19 13.04 -8.40 12.32
C GLN A 19 14.55 -8.27 12.08
N ALA A 20 15.35 -8.80 13.02
CA ALA A 20 16.80 -8.79 12.89
C ALA A 20 17.27 -9.50 11.63
N GLY A 21 18.15 -8.86 10.87
CA GLY A 21 18.71 -9.41 9.64
C GLY A 21 17.83 -9.25 8.40
N ASP A 22 16.66 -8.57 8.49
CA ASP A 22 15.85 -8.30 7.32
C ASP A 22 16.60 -7.49 6.26
N HIS A 23 16.44 -7.90 5.00
CA HIS A 23 16.76 -7.09 3.83
C HIS A 23 15.46 -6.64 3.20
N ILE A 24 15.15 -5.34 3.26
CA ILE A 24 13.86 -4.78 2.90
C ILE A 24 13.95 -3.99 1.60
N ALA A 25 13.25 -4.44 0.56
CA ALA A 25 13.03 -3.68 -0.65
C ALA A 25 12.00 -2.59 -0.41
N VAL A 26 12.34 -1.33 -0.63
CA VAL A 26 11.37 -0.22 -0.63
C VAL A 26 10.91 0.02 -2.06
N GLY A 27 9.62 -0.19 -2.34
CA GLY A 27 9.03 0.13 -3.65
C GLY A 27 8.92 1.64 -3.85
N VAL A 28 9.80 2.22 -4.66
CA VAL A 28 9.88 3.66 -4.92
C VAL A 28 9.25 3.98 -6.27
N SER A 29 8.02 4.51 -6.25
CA SER A 29 7.30 4.91 -7.47
C SER A 29 7.67 6.30 -7.99
N GLY A 30 8.49 7.05 -7.25
CA GLY A 30 8.75 8.47 -7.48
C GLY A 30 7.73 9.41 -6.85
N GLY A 31 6.61 8.90 -6.33
CA GLY A 31 5.62 9.71 -5.62
C GLY A 31 6.06 10.07 -4.19
N LYS A 32 5.46 11.14 -3.64
CA LYS A 32 5.75 11.67 -2.30
C LYS A 32 5.75 10.62 -1.19
N ASP A 33 4.81 9.66 -1.27
CA ASP A 33 4.59 8.66 -0.23
C ASP A 33 5.72 7.63 -0.20
N SER A 34 6.12 7.11 -1.36
CA SER A 34 7.20 6.14 -1.49
C SER A 34 8.58 6.76 -1.15
N LEU A 35 8.81 8.01 -1.55
CA LEU A 35 10.03 8.74 -1.21
C LEU A 35 10.13 9.06 0.28
N LEU A 36 9.00 9.43 0.90
CA LEU A 36 8.97 9.65 2.34
C LEU A 36 9.16 8.34 3.12
N LEU A 37 8.57 7.24 2.65
CA LEU A 37 8.79 5.91 3.24
C LEU A 37 10.28 5.56 3.22
N LEU A 38 10.94 5.69 2.06
CA LEU A 38 12.37 5.42 1.92
C LEU A 38 13.20 6.26 2.91
N ASN A 39 12.96 7.58 2.94
CA ASN A 39 13.66 8.47 3.88
C ASN A 39 13.39 8.10 5.34
N ALA A 40 12.16 7.78 5.67
CA ALA A 40 11.79 7.42 7.03
C ALA A 40 12.41 6.10 7.48
N LEU A 41 12.44 5.07 6.63
CA LEU A 41 13.08 3.79 6.94
C LEU A 41 14.62 3.93 7.01
N ALA A 42 15.24 4.75 6.14
CA ALA A 42 16.67 5.05 6.21
C ALA A 42 17.06 5.75 7.53
N LEU A 43 16.18 6.60 8.06
CA LEU A 43 16.37 7.19 9.39
C LEU A 43 16.05 6.17 10.50
N TYR A 44 14.97 5.40 10.36
CA TYR A 44 14.51 4.45 11.38
C TYR A 44 15.54 3.37 11.65
N ARG A 45 16.24 2.86 10.64
CA ARG A 45 17.31 1.84 10.80
C ARG A 45 18.44 2.28 11.75
N LYS A 46 18.62 3.60 11.98
CA LYS A 46 19.67 4.12 12.87
C LYS A 46 19.35 3.96 14.35
N PHE A 47 18.08 3.77 14.70
CA PHE A 47 17.62 3.65 16.09
C PHE A 47 16.55 2.57 16.28
N CYS A 48 16.31 1.75 15.28
CA CYS A 48 15.46 0.57 15.40
C CYS A 48 16.08 -0.41 16.40
N ARG A 49 15.23 -1.11 17.15
CA ARG A 49 15.65 -2.11 18.13
C ARG A 49 16.41 -3.31 17.54
N VAL A 50 16.24 -3.56 16.23
CA VAL A 50 16.89 -4.65 15.51
C VAL A 50 17.59 -4.13 14.26
N PRO A 51 18.75 -4.69 13.85
CA PRO A 51 19.42 -4.30 12.63
C PRO A 51 18.69 -4.84 11.40
N PHE A 52 18.59 -4.01 10.36
CA PHE A 52 18.07 -4.39 9.04
C PHE A 52 18.73 -3.55 7.94
N THR A 53 18.66 -4.02 6.72
CA THR A 53 19.19 -3.35 5.53
C THR A 53 18.07 -2.94 4.57
N LEU A 54 18.36 -1.99 3.70
CA LEU A 54 17.41 -1.43 2.75
C LEU A 54 17.96 -1.50 1.33
N GLU A 55 17.07 -1.72 0.37
CA GLU A 55 17.29 -1.48 -1.05
C GLU A 55 16.09 -0.72 -1.63
N ALA A 56 16.32 0.31 -2.41
CA ALA A 56 15.27 1.06 -3.10
C ALA A 56 15.08 0.49 -4.51
N ILE A 57 13.84 0.14 -4.87
CA ILE A 57 13.50 -0.44 -6.18
C ILE A 57 12.48 0.43 -6.89
N THR A 58 12.80 0.86 -8.12
CA THR A 58 11.90 1.57 -9.02
C THR A 58 11.63 0.77 -10.28
N LEU A 59 10.36 0.63 -10.64
CA LEU A 59 9.92 0.10 -11.92
C LEU A 59 9.54 1.26 -12.85
N GLY A 60 10.35 1.49 -13.88
CA GLY A 60 10.07 2.46 -14.93
C GLY A 60 8.94 1.97 -15.83
N MET A 61 7.99 2.87 -16.16
CA MET A 61 6.83 2.56 -16.99
C MET A 61 6.99 3.05 -18.43
N ASN A 62 8.18 3.51 -18.80
CA ASN A 62 8.49 4.03 -20.14
C ASN A 62 7.53 5.14 -20.62
N TRP A 63 7.05 6.01 -19.72
CA TRP A 63 6.35 7.23 -20.12
C TRP A 63 7.37 8.29 -20.57
N PRO A 64 7.19 8.90 -21.75
CA PRO A 64 8.09 9.95 -22.21
C PRO A 64 8.17 11.11 -21.21
N GLY A 65 9.40 11.55 -20.88
CA GLY A 65 9.62 12.66 -19.95
C GLY A 65 9.64 12.29 -18.45
N MET A 66 9.54 11.01 -18.08
CA MET A 66 9.80 10.60 -16.69
C MET A 66 11.30 10.51 -16.42
N ASP A 67 11.77 11.29 -15.47
CA ASP A 67 13.17 11.30 -15.01
C ASP A 67 13.27 10.87 -13.55
N PHE A 68 14.09 9.85 -13.30
CA PHE A 68 14.37 9.31 -11.97
C PHE A 68 15.78 9.64 -11.47
N SER A 69 16.52 10.51 -12.15
CA SER A 69 17.88 10.93 -11.75
C SER A 69 17.91 11.53 -10.34
N GLY A 70 16.92 12.37 -10.02
CA GLY A 70 16.75 12.92 -8.69
C GLY A 70 16.48 11.87 -7.62
N VAL A 71 15.76 10.79 -7.96
CA VAL A 71 15.51 9.65 -7.05
C VAL A 71 16.81 8.89 -6.80
N LYS A 72 17.63 8.65 -7.84
CA LYS A 72 18.94 8.02 -7.72
C LYS A 72 19.85 8.81 -6.77
N ALA A 73 20.02 10.11 -7.02
CA ALA A 73 20.82 11.00 -6.17
C ALA A 73 20.30 11.04 -4.72
N PHE A 74 18.98 10.94 -4.53
CA PHE A 74 18.39 10.88 -3.21
C PHE A 74 18.70 9.57 -2.48
N CYS A 75 18.69 8.43 -3.18
CA CYS A 75 19.10 7.14 -2.62
C CYS A 75 20.58 7.13 -2.22
N GLU A 76 21.45 7.70 -3.05
CA GLU A 76 22.89 7.87 -2.76
C GLU A 76 23.10 8.68 -1.48
N LYS A 77 22.39 9.82 -1.32
CA LYS A 77 22.43 10.64 -0.10
C LYS A 77 21.94 9.90 1.15
N LEU A 78 21.03 8.93 1.01
CA LEU A 78 20.54 8.12 2.10
C LEU A 78 21.40 6.88 2.36
N GLU A 79 22.43 6.65 1.57
CA GLU A 79 23.26 5.43 1.62
C GLU A 79 22.40 4.16 1.49
N VAL A 80 21.46 4.19 0.53
CA VAL A 80 20.59 3.06 0.19
C VAL A 80 20.87 2.64 -1.24
N PRO A 81 21.23 1.36 -1.49
CA PRO A 81 21.35 0.82 -2.84
C PRO A 81 20.07 1.06 -3.65
N TYR A 82 20.23 1.43 -4.92
CA TYR A 82 19.14 1.76 -5.81
C TYR A 82 19.14 0.89 -7.06
N THR A 83 18.05 0.18 -7.27
CA THR A 83 17.80 -0.62 -8.47
C THR A 83 16.65 0.00 -9.28
N PHE A 84 16.96 0.35 -10.53
CA PHE A 84 15.98 0.83 -11.51
C PHE A 84 15.83 -0.19 -12.63
N VAL A 85 14.60 -0.60 -12.91
CA VAL A 85 14.29 -1.51 -14.02
C VAL A 85 13.21 -0.89 -14.89
N MET A 86 13.52 -0.72 -16.19
CA MET A 86 12.51 -0.34 -17.18
C MET A 86 11.62 -1.55 -17.49
N THR A 87 10.31 -1.33 -17.55
CA THR A 87 9.32 -2.37 -17.83
C THR A 87 8.49 -2.02 -19.05
N ASP A 88 7.95 -3.03 -19.71
CA ASP A 88 7.01 -2.95 -20.82
C ASP A 88 5.53 -2.89 -20.37
N ILE A 89 5.29 -2.72 -19.05
CA ILE A 89 3.94 -2.75 -18.47
C ILE A 89 3.00 -1.72 -19.13
N LYS A 90 3.51 -0.52 -19.46
CA LYS A 90 2.73 0.49 -20.18
C LYS A 90 2.24 -0.05 -21.52
N GLU A 91 3.14 -0.59 -22.32
CA GLU A 91 2.84 -1.16 -23.63
C GLU A 91 1.81 -2.30 -23.51
N VAL A 92 2.04 -3.23 -22.58
CA VAL A 92 1.11 -4.35 -22.34
C VAL A 92 -0.29 -3.86 -21.97
N VAL A 93 -0.39 -2.88 -21.08
CA VAL A 93 -1.69 -2.43 -20.52
C VAL A 93 -2.46 -1.52 -21.49
N PHE A 94 -1.77 -0.56 -22.10
CA PHE A 94 -2.43 0.51 -22.86
C PHE A 94 -2.42 0.27 -24.37
N ASP A 95 -1.37 -0.35 -24.91
CA ASP A 95 -1.18 -0.48 -26.34
C ASP A 95 -1.64 -1.87 -26.84
N LEU A 96 -1.33 -2.96 -26.10
CA LEU A 96 -1.65 -4.33 -26.51
C LEU A 96 -3.02 -4.80 -25.98
N ARG A 97 -3.26 -4.69 -24.67
CA ARG A 97 -4.48 -5.21 -24.04
C ARG A 97 -5.67 -4.26 -24.15
N LYS A 98 -5.45 -2.95 -24.18
CA LYS A 98 -6.49 -1.91 -24.25
C LYS A 98 -7.64 -2.15 -23.28
N GLU A 99 -7.28 -2.50 -22.04
CA GLU A 99 -8.22 -2.87 -20.99
C GLU A 99 -9.16 -1.70 -20.66
N GLU A 100 -10.44 -1.99 -20.49
CA GLU A 100 -11.43 -0.99 -20.00
C GLU A 100 -11.06 -0.47 -18.61
N ASN A 101 -10.45 -1.32 -17.78
CA ASN A 101 -9.94 -0.96 -16.45
C ASN A 101 -8.43 -1.15 -16.35
N PRO A 102 -7.63 -0.27 -17.01
CA PRO A 102 -6.18 -0.43 -17.11
C PRO A 102 -5.48 -0.42 -15.77
N CYS A 103 -6.04 0.27 -14.76
CA CYS A 103 -5.45 0.39 -13.43
C CYS A 103 -5.33 -0.95 -12.71
N ALA A 104 -6.31 -1.83 -12.85
CA ALA A 104 -6.31 -3.14 -12.19
C ALA A 104 -5.19 -4.05 -12.74
N LEU A 105 -5.07 -4.13 -14.06
CA LEU A 105 -4.01 -4.90 -14.73
C LEU A 105 -2.63 -4.30 -14.46
N CYS A 106 -2.49 -2.98 -14.59
CA CYS A 106 -1.24 -2.28 -14.29
C CYS A 106 -0.77 -2.55 -12.85
N ALA A 107 -1.65 -2.44 -11.86
CA ALA A 107 -1.33 -2.71 -10.46
C ALA A 107 -0.92 -4.18 -10.24
N LYS A 108 -1.56 -5.12 -10.93
CA LYS A 108 -1.22 -6.56 -10.87
C LYS A 108 0.18 -6.81 -11.44
N LEU A 109 0.48 -6.29 -12.63
CA LEU A 109 1.78 -6.48 -13.30
C LEU A 109 2.92 -5.80 -12.52
N ARG A 110 2.72 -4.55 -12.08
CA ARG A 110 3.72 -3.84 -11.24
C ARG A 110 4.03 -4.58 -9.95
N ARG A 111 3.00 -5.12 -9.30
CA ARG A 111 3.15 -5.89 -8.05
C ARG A 111 3.95 -7.17 -8.32
N GLY A 112 3.61 -7.91 -9.39
CA GLY A 112 4.36 -9.11 -9.79
C GLY A 112 5.82 -8.82 -10.10
N ALA A 113 6.10 -7.79 -10.90
CA ALA A 113 7.45 -7.39 -11.26
C ALA A 113 8.29 -6.96 -10.03
N LEU A 114 7.70 -6.15 -9.13
CA LEU A 114 8.36 -5.73 -7.89
C LEU A 114 8.68 -6.93 -6.98
N ASN A 115 7.72 -7.85 -6.81
CA ASN A 115 7.90 -9.03 -5.97
C ASN A 115 9.03 -9.94 -6.50
N ASN A 116 9.02 -10.22 -7.80
CA ASN A 116 10.05 -11.06 -8.42
C ASN A 116 11.43 -10.40 -8.33
N LEU A 117 11.51 -9.09 -8.59
CA LEU A 117 12.78 -8.36 -8.51
C LEU A 117 13.31 -8.31 -7.09
N ALA A 118 12.47 -8.01 -6.10
CA ALA A 118 12.87 -8.01 -4.69
C ALA A 118 13.39 -9.39 -4.26
N LYS A 119 12.73 -10.48 -4.68
CA LYS A 119 13.20 -11.84 -4.41
C LYS A 119 14.54 -12.14 -5.07
N ALA A 120 14.70 -11.76 -6.33
CA ALA A 120 15.97 -11.94 -7.07
C ALA A 120 17.12 -11.13 -6.45
N ARG A 121 16.81 -10.04 -5.75
CA ARG A 121 17.78 -9.22 -4.99
C ARG A 121 18.05 -9.76 -3.57
N GLY A 122 17.46 -10.89 -3.19
CA GLY A 122 17.61 -11.48 -1.86
C GLY A 122 16.89 -10.74 -0.75
N CYS A 123 15.90 -9.91 -1.08
CA CYS A 123 15.11 -9.23 -0.07
C CYS A 123 14.14 -10.20 0.61
N SER A 124 14.04 -10.11 1.94
CA SER A 124 13.09 -10.87 2.76
C SER A 124 11.71 -10.20 2.81
N LYS A 125 11.66 -8.87 2.62
CA LYS A 125 10.45 -8.06 2.72
C LYS A 125 10.38 -6.97 1.66
N ILE A 126 9.15 -6.52 1.37
CA ILE A 126 8.87 -5.35 0.53
C ILE A 126 8.10 -4.34 1.35
N ALA A 127 8.60 -3.12 1.46
CA ALA A 127 7.90 -2.01 2.11
C ALA A 127 7.18 -1.15 1.07
N LEU A 128 5.89 -0.90 1.29
CA LEU A 128 5.04 -0.08 0.43
C LEU A 128 4.54 1.17 1.17
N GLY A 129 4.45 2.28 0.46
CA GLY A 129 4.11 3.60 0.99
C GLY A 129 2.63 3.85 1.27
N HIS A 130 1.83 2.82 1.55
CA HIS A 130 0.44 3.01 1.93
C HIS A 130 0.34 3.72 3.28
N HIS A 131 -0.52 4.72 3.35
CA HIS A 131 -0.70 5.55 4.53
C HIS A 131 -2.14 5.45 5.08
N ARG A 132 -2.46 6.21 6.14
CA ARG A 132 -3.72 6.11 6.87
C ARG A 132 -4.95 6.30 5.98
N GLU A 133 -4.92 7.30 5.13
CA GLU A 133 -6.03 7.59 4.22
C GLU A 133 -6.20 6.50 3.16
N ASP A 134 -5.12 5.86 2.67
CA ASP A 134 -5.22 4.70 1.76
C ASP A 134 -5.97 3.53 2.41
N VAL A 135 -5.80 3.32 3.72
CA VAL A 135 -6.54 2.30 4.47
C VAL A 135 -8.03 2.64 4.49
N ALA A 136 -8.38 3.89 4.83
CA ALA A 136 -9.77 4.35 4.88
C ALA A 136 -10.43 4.31 3.49
N GLU A 137 -9.73 4.79 2.44
CA GLU A 137 -10.19 4.75 1.05
C GLU A 137 -10.44 3.31 0.59
N THR A 138 -9.53 2.39 0.87
CA THR A 138 -9.68 0.98 0.48
C THR A 138 -10.83 0.32 1.21
N PHE A 139 -11.02 0.60 2.49
CA PHE A 139 -12.16 0.11 3.25
C PHE A 139 -13.48 0.64 2.69
N LEU A 140 -13.59 1.94 2.41
CA LEU A 140 -14.77 2.54 1.79
C LEU A 140 -15.04 1.97 0.39
N MET A 141 -13.99 1.71 -0.40
CA MET A 141 -14.15 1.05 -1.70
C MET A 141 -14.79 -0.33 -1.56
N SER A 142 -14.25 -1.16 -0.66
CA SER A 142 -14.78 -2.50 -0.44
C SER A 142 -16.21 -2.45 0.12
N LEU A 143 -16.48 -1.55 1.05
CA LEU A 143 -17.81 -1.36 1.63
C LEU A 143 -18.85 -0.95 0.60
N LEU A 144 -18.55 0.07 -0.22
CA LEU A 144 -19.52 0.71 -1.09
C LEU A 144 -19.67 0.06 -2.47
N TYR A 145 -18.58 -0.51 -3.02
CA TYR A 145 -18.61 -1.15 -4.34
C TYR A 145 -18.79 -2.67 -4.27
N GLU A 146 -18.28 -3.30 -3.20
CA GLU A 146 -18.27 -4.76 -3.09
C GLU A 146 -19.24 -5.30 -2.02
N GLY A 147 -19.81 -4.43 -1.18
CA GLY A 147 -20.65 -4.83 -0.04
C GLY A 147 -19.89 -5.67 1.00
N ARG A 148 -18.59 -5.44 1.16
CA ARG A 148 -17.71 -6.25 2.02
C ARG A 148 -16.92 -5.39 2.98
N LEU A 149 -16.67 -5.93 4.18
CA LEU A 149 -15.73 -5.36 5.14
C LEU A 149 -14.33 -5.95 4.88
N ASN A 150 -13.66 -5.45 3.87
CA ASN A 150 -12.35 -5.96 3.45
C ASN A 150 -11.35 -4.85 3.16
N LEU A 151 -10.07 -5.11 3.44
CA LEU A 151 -8.95 -4.25 3.09
C LEU A 151 -7.63 -5.04 3.10
N PHE A 152 -6.54 -4.39 2.71
CA PHE A 152 -5.21 -4.98 2.78
C PHE A 152 -4.69 -5.04 4.23
N SER A 153 -3.99 -6.12 4.56
CA SER A 153 -3.35 -6.27 5.88
C SER A 153 -2.09 -5.42 6.01
N PRO A 154 -1.73 -4.97 7.23
CA PRO A 154 -0.46 -4.29 7.51
C PRO A 154 0.77 -5.10 7.11
N VAL A 155 0.71 -6.41 7.31
CA VAL A 155 1.68 -7.40 6.87
C VAL A 155 0.97 -8.46 6.04
N THR A 156 1.48 -8.77 4.85
CA THR A 156 0.90 -9.78 3.95
C THR A 156 2.01 -10.73 3.52
N TYR A 157 1.86 -12.02 3.77
CA TYR A 157 2.77 -13.03 3.25
C TYR A 157 2.33 -13.49 1.86
N LEU A 158 3.26 -13.51 0.92
CA LEU A 158 3.05 -13.90 -0.47
C LEU A 158 3.65 -15.28 -0.72
N ASN A 159 2.85 -16.33 -0.55
CA ASN A 159 3.27 -17.73 -0.62
C ASN A 159 4.00 -18.08 -1.92
N LYS A 160 3.55 -17.53 -3.08
CA LYS A 160 4.12 -17.86 -4.40
C LYS A 160 5.57 -17.41 -4.59
N VAL A 161 5.95 -16.32 -3.94
CA VAL A 161 7.30 -15.74 -4.05
C VAL A 161 8.07 -15.81 -2.73
N ASP A 162 7.42 -16.31 -1.67
CA ASP A 162 7.99 -16.42 -0.33
C ASP A 162 8.63 -15.09 0.13
N ILE A 163 7.81 -14.05 0.20
CA ILE A 163 8.22 -12.71 0.63
C ILE A 163 7.09 -12.05 1.43
N LYS A 164 7.42 -11.24 2.43
CA LYS A 164 6.44 -10.46 3.18
C LYS A 164 6.33 -9.04 2.63
N VAL A 165 5.11 -8.56 2.44
CA VAL A 165 4.83 -7.15 2.14
C VAL A 165 4.44 -6.45 3.42
N ILE A 166 5.14 -5.37 3.77
CA ILE A 166 4.89 -4.56 4.97
C ILE A 166 4.46 -3.15 4.57
N ARG A 167 3.67 -2.49 5.44
CA ARG A 167 3.14 -1.14 5.21
C ARG A 167 3.38 -0.25 6.44
N PRO A 168 4.63 0.21 6.63
CA PRO A 168 5.03 0.89 7.87
C PRO A 168 4.31 2.22 8.11
N MET A 169 3.78 2.87 7.06
CA MET A 169 3.13 4.18 7.17
C MET A 169 1.61 4.12 7.38
N ILE A 170 1.00 2.96 7.63
CA ILE A 170 -0.48 2.83 7.76
C ILE A 170 -1.11 3.72 8.84
N PHE A 171 -0.35 4.21 9.81
CA PHE A 171 -0.81 5.16 10.82
C PHE A 171 -0.39 6.61 10.54
N VAL A 172 0.34 6.86 9.45
CA VAL A 172 0.81 8.20 9.10
C VAL A 172 -0.30 8.96 8.36
N PRO A 173 -0.74 10.12 8.87
CA PRO A 173 -1.69 10.97 8.15
C PRO A 173 -1.10 11.54 6.85
N GLU A 174 -1.87 11.57 5.76
CA GLU A 174 -1.43 12.12 4.47
C GLU A 174 -0.95 13.58 4.60
N LYS A 175 -1.62 14.39 5.44
CA LYS A 175 -1.20 15.77 5.73
C LYS A 175 0.22 15.87 6.27
N HIS A 176 0.67 14.89 7.06
CA HIS A 176 2.05 14.83 7.55
C HIS A 176 3.03 14.44 6.44
N ILE A 177 2.62 13.60 5.50
CA ILE A 177 3.42 13.20 4.34
C ILE A 177 3.64 14.41 3.44
N ILE A 178 2.57 15.10 3.05
CA ILE A 178 2.62 16.30 2.19
C ILE A 178 3.53 17.36 2.82
N GLY A 179 3.27 17.73 4.08
CA GLY A 179 4.05 18.75 4.77
C GLY A 179 5.52 18.38 4.96
N THR A 180 5.82 17.08 5.17
CA THR A 180 7.20 16.62 5.35
C THR A 180 7.91 16.50 4.01
N ALA A 181 7.27 16.00 2.97
CA ALA A 181 7.83 15.91 1.62
C ALA A 181 8.21 17.30 1.08
N LYS A 182 7.33 18.30 1.24
CA LYS A 182 7.60 19.69 0.86
C LYS A 182 8.79 20.27 1.62
N ARG A 183 8.83 20.09 2.95
CA ARG A 183 9.91 20.63 3.81
C ARG A 183 11.27 20.01 3.53
N LEU A 184 11.29 18.72 3.15
CA LEU A 184 12.54 18.01 2.82
C LEU A 184 12.96 18.21 1.36
N GLY A 185 12.15 18.84 0.53
CA GLY A 185 12.43 18.98 -0.90
C GLY A 185 12.59 17.63 -1.60
N LEU A 186 11.72 16.65 -1.29
CA LEU A 186 11.84 15.33 -1.90
C LEU A 186 11.74 15.39 -3.43
N PRO A 187 12.56 14.64 -4.17
CA PRO A 187 12.60 14.66 -5.63
C PRO A 187 11.40 13.91 -6.24
N VAL A 188 10.21 14.48 -6.08
CA VAL A 188 8.96 13.88 -6.55
C VAL A 188 8.91 13.90 -8.07
N VAL A 189 8.75 12.74 -8.67
CA VAL A 189 8.58 12.55 -10.12
C VAL A 189 7.11 12.73 -10.47
N LYS A 190 6.81 13.56 -11.47
CA LYS A 190 5.44 13.79 -11.95
C LYS A 190 4.87 12.50 -12.53
N ASN A 191 3.65 12.14 -12.13
CA ASN A 191 2.93 11.03 -12.76
C ASN A 191 2.40 11.46 -14.12
N LEU A 192 2.74 10.71 -15.17
CA LEU A 192 2.33 10.99 -16.56
C LEU A 192 1.29 9.98 -17.08
N CYS A 193 0.73 9.15 -16.19
CA CYS A 193 -0.29 8.18 -16.55
C CYS A 193 -1.61 8.88 -16.93
N PRO A 194 -2.21 8.62 -18.09
CA PRO A 194 -3.46 9.26 -18.52
C PRO A 194 -4.68 8.86 -17.68
N ALA A 195 -4.60 7.73 -16.95
CA ALA A 195 -5.66 7.29 -16.02
C ALA A 195 -5.58 7.98 -14.65
N ASP A 196 -4.58 8.83 -14.42
CA ASP A 196 -4.41 9.52 -13.13
C ASP A 196 -5.57 10.50 -12.88
N GLY A 197 -6.09 10.52 -11.65
CA GLY A 197 -7.20 11.39 -11.26
C GLY A 197 -8.61 10.89 -11.63
N HIS A 198 -8.76 9.89 -12.50
CA HIS A 198 -10.07 9.38 -12.98
C HIS A 198 -10.43 8.00 -12.44
N THR A 199 -9.98 7.67 -11.24
CA THR A 199 -10.16 6.34 -10.63
C THR A 199 -11.23 6.32 -9.54
N ASN A 200 -11.80 5.13 -9.27
CA ASN A 200 -12.69 4.94 -8.13
C ASN A 200 -12.00 5.31 -6.80
N ARG A 201 -10.69 5.14 -6.70
CA ARG A 201 -9.91 5.60 -5.54
C ARG A 201 -9.99 7.12 -5.38
N GLN A 202 -9.91 7.89 -6.46
CA GLN A 202 -10.05 9.34 -6.39
C GLN A 202 -11.45 9.76 -5.91
N ARG A 203 -12.49 9.02 -6.31
CA ARG A 203 -13.86 9.24 -5.80
C ARG A 203 -13.94 9.02 -4.29
N MET A 204 -13.30 7.95 -3.78
CA MET A 204 -13.25 7.67 -2.33
C MET A 204 -12.43 8.71 -1.57
N LYS A 205 -11.34 9.19 -2.16
CA LYS A 205 -10.55 10.29 -1.60
C LYS A 205 -11.39 11.57 -1.45
N ASN A 206 -12.16 11.92 -2.48
CA ASN A 206 -13.07 13.07 -2.43
C ASN A 206 -14.17 12.86 -1.38
N LEU A 207 -14.77 11.67 -1.32
CA LEU A 207 -15.76 11.31 -0.29
C LEU A 207 -15.18 11.45 1.12
N LEU A 208 -13.96 10.92 1.34
CA LEU A 208 -13.28 11.01 2.63
C LEU A 208 -12.99 12.46 3.03
N SER A 209 -12.63 13.31 2.07
CA SER A 209 -12.50 14.76 2.30
C SER A 209 -13.83 15.38 2.74
N THR A 210 -14.92 15.09 2.02
CA THR A 210 -16.26 15.56 2.39
C THR A 210 -16.67 15.10 3.79
N LEU A 211 -16.42 13.82 4.13
CA LEU A 211 -16.69 13.30 5.48
C LEU A 211 -15.87 14.04 6.54
N SER A 212 -14.62 14.39 6.20
CA SER A 212 -13.75 15.14 7.12
C SER A 212 -14.23 16.58 7.31
N ASP A 213 -14.76 17.22 6.28
CA ASP A 213 -15.23 18.60 6.32
C ASP A 213 -16.61 18.72 6.99
N VAL A 214 -17.53 17.78 6.73
CA VAL A 214 -18.94 17.87 7.15
C VAL A 214 -19.18 17.20 8.50
N ILE A 215 -18.55 16.08 8.78
CA ILE A 215 -18.83 15.28 9.98
C ILE A 215 -17.76 15.50 11.05
N ARG A 216 -16.47 15.30 10.69
CA ARG A 216 -15.37 15.49 11.62
C ARG A 216 -14.01 15.39 10.92
N ASP A 217 -13.06 16.21 11.33
CA ASP A 217 -11.72 16.34 10.76
C ASP A 217 -10.81 15.10 10.92
N ASP A 218 -11.16 14.17 11.82
CA ASP A 218 -10.44 12.91 12.07
C ASP A 218 -11.16 11.68 11.45
N ALA A 219 -12.04 11.85 10.46
CA ALA A 219 -12.84 10.77 9.86
C ALA A 219 -11.98 9.55 9.43
N ALA A 220 -10.86 9.78 8.73
CA ALA A 220 -9.94 8.70 8.35
C ALA A 220 -9.36 7.95 9.56
N GLU A 221 -9.04 8.68 10.63
CA GLU A 221 -8.51 8.08 11.86
C GLU A 221 -9.56 7.22 12.55
N ARG A 222 -10.82 7.66 12.55
CA ARG A 222 -11.94 6.89 13.11
C ARG A 222 -12.20 5.61 12.35
N ILE A 223 -12.17 5.67 11.01
CA ILE A 223 -12.31 4.47 10.17
C ILE A 223 -11.18 3.48 10.48
N VAL A 224 -9.93 3.93 10.52
CA VAL A 224 -8.79 3.05 10.84
C VAL A 224 -8.87 2.53 12.27
N SER A 225 -9.33 3.33 13.22
CA SER A 225 -9.54 2.92 14.60
C SER A 225 -10.59 1.82 14.72
N ALA A 226 -11.72 1.97 14.01
CA ALA A 226 -12.77 0.96 13.95
C ALA A 226 -12.24 -0.36 13.37
N ILE A 227 -11.54 -0.29 12.22
CA ILE A 227 -10.92 -1.46 11.59
C ILE A 227 -9.96 -2.19 12.55
N ALA A 228 -9.21 -1.43 13.36
CA ALA A 228 -8.23 -1.99 14.28
C ALA A 228 -8.84 -2.59 15.56
N ASN A 229 -10.12 -2.40 15.78
CA ASN A 229 -10.85 -2.71 17.02
C ASN A 229 -11.80 -3.91 16.83
N THR A 230 -11.28 -5.01 16.26
CA THR A 230 -12.05 -6.18 15.81
C THR A 230 -12.82 -6.89 16.90
N GLU A 231 -12.40 -6.79 18.17
CA GLU A 231 -13.05 -7.43 19.32
C GLU A 231 -14.39 -6.78 19.70
N GLN A 232 -14.67 -5.59 19.18
CA GLN A 232 -15.87 -4.81 19.51
C GLN A 232 -16.94 -4.82 18.41
N TYR A 233 -16.79 -5.67 17.39
CA TYR A 233 -17.78 -5.74 16.31
C TYR A 233 -19.03 -6.51 16.74
N ASN A 234 -20.11 -5.78 16.98
CA ASN A 234 -21.45 -6.36 17.14
C ASN A 234 -22.15 -6.37 15.76
N LEU A 235 -21.58 -7.11 14.82
CA LEU A 235 -22.16 -7.32 13.50
C LEU A 235 -23.19 -8.46 13.56
N TRP A 236 -24.17 -8.44 12.64
CA TRP A 236 -25.13 -9.50 12.53
C TRP A 236 -24.42 -10.84 12.34
N PRO A 237 -24.85 -11.92 13.06
CA PRO A 237 -24.28 -13.24 12.87
C PRO A 237 -24.49 -13.66 11.42
N GLY A 238 -23.44 -14.13 10.76
CA GLY A 238 -23.56 -14.68 9.41
C GLY A 238 -24.54 -15.85 9.44
N ASN A 239 -25.42 -15.96 8.45
CA ASN A 239 -26.34 -17.09 8.28
C ASN A 239 -25.54 -18.38 8.09
N LYS A 240 -25.10 -19.00 9.19
CA LYS A 240 -24.57 -20.38 9.19
C LYS A 240 -25.64 -21.43 8.93
N GLN A 241 -26.93 -21.05 8.84
CA GLN A 241 -28.07 -21.94 8.67
C GLN A 241 -28.63 -22.01 7.24
N ALA A 242 -28.04 -21.32 6.26
CA ALA A 242 -28.48 -21.39 4.87
C ALA A 242 -27.99 -22.65 4.12
N ASN A 243 -27.26 -23.55 4.76
CA ASN A 243 -26.84 -24.86 4.21
C ASN A 243 -27.45 -26.01 5.01
N CYS A 244 -28.75 -25.97 5.24
CA CYS A 244 -29.47 -27.19 5.52
C CYS A 244 -30.00 -27.72 4.19
N PRO A 245 -29.49 -28.84 3.64
CA PRO A 245 -30.17 -29.48 2.53
C PRO A 245 -31.52 -29.97 3.08
N ALA A 246 -32.59 -29.47 2.50
CA ALA A 246 -33.91 -30.02 2.73
C ALA A 246 -33.94 -31.47 2.22
N SER A 247 -33.68 -32.40 3.11
CA SER A 247 -34.08 -33.79 2.91
C SER A 247 -35.56 -33.88 3.23
N LEU A 248 -36.36 -33.64 2.23
CA LEU A 248 -37.77 -34.06 2.24
C LEU A 248 -37.97 -35.00 1.08
N ASP A 249 -37.74 -36.25 1.35
CA ASP A 249 -38.36 -37.37 0.62
C ASP A 249 -38.78 -38.41 1.64
N GLU A 250 -39.92 -38.16 2.25
CA GLU A 250 -40.76 -39.19 2.83
C GLU A 250 -42.08 -39.21 2.07
N SER A 251 -42.07 -39.95 0.97
CA SER A 251 -43.30 -40.42 0.34
C SER A 251 -43.87 -41.55 1.21
N PRO A 252 -45.13 -41.48 1.65
CA PRO A 252 -45.76 -42.61 2.32
C PRO A 252 -46.00 -43.72 1.29
N LYS A 253 -45.55 -44.92 1.65
CA LYS A 253 -45.97 -46.15 1.00
C LYS A 253 -47.32 -46.50 1.53
N ASP A 254 -48.30 -46.64 0.63
CA ASP A 254 -49.44 -47.56 0.66
C ASP A 254 -49.45 -48.33 -0.63
#